data_d95c3a5fc8ffa93685ecde5b092790db
#
_entry.id   d95c3a5fc8ffa93685ecde5b092790db
#
_cell.length_a   1.000
_cell.length_b   1.000
_cell.length_c   1.000
_cell.angle_alpha   90.00
_cell.angle_beta   90.00
_cell.angle_gamma   90.00
#
_symmetry.space_group_name_H-M   'P 1'
#
loop_
_entity.id
_entity.type
_entity.pdbx_description
1 polymer ?
#
loop_
_entity_poly.entity_id
_entity_poly.type
_entity_poly.pdbx_seq_one_letter_code
_entity_poly.pdbx_strand_id
1 'polypeptide(L)'
;INDHTIDIITNAPFPIVPELITHWAIMSKKWCEDNQATKPVDRRKGIENAASFRANGTGPFRVRERQPSVRTTFTRNGSYWGKIPGNVDEVIFSVIGNDATRVAAMMSGELDVMEPVPVQDVERLKANDKLKVLQGPELRAIFLGMDQKRDELLFSNVKGKNPFKDIRVRKAFYQAIDIETIKSRVMR
;
A
#
# COMPACT_ATOMS: atom_id res chain seq x y z
N ILE A 1 1.23 31.21 -6.77
CA ILE A 1 0.25 32.32 -6.66
C ILE A 1 0.49 33.11 -5.38
N ASN A 2 0.55 32.45 -4.25
CA ASN A 2 1.03 32.98 -2.97
C ASN A 2 1.47 31.83 -2.05
N ASP A 3 1.93 32.12 -0.85
CA ASP A 3 2.47 31.13 0.10
C ASP A 3 1.44 30.09 0.57
N HIS A 4 0.15 30.29 0.27
CA HIS A 4 -0.95 29.45 0.74
C HIS A 4 -1.85 28.93 -0.40
N THR A 5 -1.50 29.22 -1.67
CA THR A 5 -2.33 28.86 -2.81
C THR A 5 -1.53 28.11 -3.87
N ILE A 6 -2.03 26.94 -4.26
CA ILE A 6 -1.46 26.10 -5.32
C ILE A 6 -2.52 25.92 -6.41
N ASP A 7 -2.14 26.14 -7.67
CA ASP A 7 -2.96 25.78 -8.82
C ASP A 7 -2.48 24.46 -9.41
N ILE A 8 -3.44 23.58 -9.69
CA ILE A 8 -3.19 22.36 -10.44
C ILE A 8 -3.79 22.55 -11.83
N ILE A 9 -2.91 22.70 -12.82
CA ILE A 9 -3.31 22.93 -14.21
C ILE A 9 -3.25 21.62 -14.98
N THR A 10 -4.35 21.28 -15.65
CA THR A 10 -4.45 20.08 -16.50
C THR A 10 -4.67 20.51 -17.97
N ASN A 11 -4.18 19.69 -18.90
CA ASN A 11 -4.28 19.98 -20.35
C ASN A 11 -5.73 19.93 -20.89
N ALA A 12 -6.64 19.31 -20.16
CA ALA A 12 -8.07 19.19 -20.47
C ALA A 12 -8.83 19.03 -19.14
N PRO A 13 -10.17 19.22 -19.12
CA PRO A 13 -10.98 18.96 -17.94
C PRO A 13 -10.71 17.55 -17.38
N PHE A 14 -10.29 17.45 -16.13
CA PHE A 14 -9.94 16.19 -15.48
C PHE A 14 -10.56 16.12 -14.08
N PRO A 15 -11.85 15.74 -13.99
CA PRO A 15 -12.63 15.85 -12.74
C PRO A 15 -12.17 14.94 -11.60
N ILE A 16 -11.35 13.91 -11.89
CA ILE A 16 -10.83 12.97 -10.87
C ILE A 16 -9.51 13.42 -10.23
N VAL A 17 -9.03 14.64 -10.50
CA VAL A 17 -7.81 15.15 -9.85
C VAL A 17 -7.86 15.09 -8.33
N PRO A 18 -8.96 15.46 -7.64
CA PRO A 18 -9.02 15.40 -6.18
C PRO A 18 -8.74 13.99 -5.64
N GLU A 19 -9.27 12.96 -6.26
CA GLU A 19 -9.04 11.56 -5.88
C GLU A 19 -7.60 11.13 -6.10
N LEU A 20 -6.99 11.56 -7.20
CA LEU A 20 -5.60 11.18 -7.52
C LEU A 20 -4.59 11.81 -6.56
N ILE A 21 -4.81 13.04 -6.12
CA ILE A 21 -3.89 13.73 -5.20
C ILE A 21 -4.01 13.29 -3.74
N THR A 22 -5.03 12.50 -3.37
CA THR A 22 -5.18 11.97 -2.01
C THR A 22 -3.97 11.14 -1.54
N HIS A 23 -3.24 10.56 -2.47
CA HIS A 23 -2.04 9.77 -2.19
C HIS A 23 -0.74 10.59 -2.21
N TRP A 24 -0.80 11.88 -2.48
CA TRP A 24 0.38 12.73 -2.52
C TRP A 24 0.73 13.22 -1.11
N ALA A 25 1.85 12.74 -0.60
CA ALA A 25 2.38 13.23 0.65
C ALA A 25 3.09 14.58 0.44
N ILE A 26 2.65 15.61 1.15
CA ILE A 26 3.29 16.94 1.15
C ILE A 26 4.38 16.95 2.21
N MET A 27 5.60 17.26 1.78
CA MET A 27 6.77 17.33 2.66
C MET A 27 7.26 18.78 2.82
N SER A 28 7.85 19.08 3.97
CA SER A 28 8.50 20.38 4.20
C SER A 28 9.70 20.55 3.26
N LYS A 29 9.70 21.61 2.43
CA LYS A 29 10.81 21.94 1.53
C LYS A 29 12.12 22.07 2.32
N LYS A 30 12.11 22.90 3.38
CA LYS A 30 13.29 23.11 4.22
C LYS A 30 13.83 21.80 4.80
N TRP A 31 12.95 20.95 5.33
CA TRP A 31 13.39 19.66 5.87
C TRP A 31 14.01 18.76 4.77
N CYS A 32 13.43 18.74 3.59
CA CYS A 32 13.96 17.95 2.47
C CYS A 32 15.36 18.45 2.03
N GLU A 33 15.56 19.76 2.00
CA GLU A 33 16.87 20.38 1.68
C GLU A 33 17.90 20.05 2.76
N ASP A 34 17.58 20.28 4.02
CA ASP A 34 18.48 20.03 5.16
C ASP A 34 18.87 18.53 5.30
N ASN A 35 18.03 17.62 4.83
CA ASN A 35 18.23 16.16 4.93
C ASN A 35 18.54 15.47 3.59
N GLN A 36 18.87 16.22 2.54
CA GLN A 36 19.20 15.68 1.21
C GLN A 36 18.11 14.75 0.63
N ALA A 37 16.84 15.11 0.88
CA ALA A 37 15.67 14.33 0.48
C ALA A 37 14.81 15.03 -0.58
N THR A 38 15.40 15.94 -1.38
CA THR A 38 14.70 16.74 -2.40
C THR A 38 14.37 15.96 -3.67
N LYS A 39 14.97 14.80 -3.87
CA LYS A 39 14.76 13.95 -5.05
C LYS A 39 14.31 12.55 -4.62
N PRO A 40 13.40 11.93 -5.39
CA PRO A 40 13.06 10.54 -5.16
C PRO A 40 14.28 9.64 -5.38
N VAL A 41 14.36 8.56 -4.64
CA VAL A 41 15.42 7.56 -4.76
C VAL A 41 14.90 6.29 -5.42
N ASP A 42 15.76 5.59 -6.14
CA ASP A 42 15.43 4.30 -6.74
C ASP A 42 15.65 3.18 -5.71
N ARG A 43 14.61 2.84 -4.99
CA ARG A 43 14.64 1.77 -3.97
C ARG A 43 14.97 0.40 -4.54
N ARG A 44 14.75 0.16 -5.84
CA ARG A 44 15.13 -1.11 -6.50
C ARG A 44 16.63 -1.30 -6.55
N LYS A 45 17.39 -0.20 -6.48
CA LYS A 45 18.85 -0.21 -6.39
C LYS A 45 19.36 -0.23 -4.95
N GLY A 46 18.48 -0.41 -3.96
CA GLY A 46 18.86 -0.36 -2.56
C GLY A 46 19.22 1.04 -2.05
N ILE A 47 18.90 2.09 -2.83
CA ILE A 47 19.17 3.47 -2.45
C ILE A 47 18.01 3.99 -1.62
N GLU A 48 18.32 4.50 -0.44
CA GLU A 48 17.37 5.15 0.44
C GLU A 48 17.91 6.51 0.91
N ASN A 49 17.02 7.40 1.33
CA ASN A 49 17.37 8.71 1.89
C ASN A 49 16.72 8.92 3.25
N ALA A 50 16.96 10.09 3.85
CA ALA A 50 16.42 10.42 5.17
C ALA A 50 14.89 10.32 5.25
N ALA A 51 14.15 10.57 4.17
CA ALA A 51 12.70 10.45 4.15
C ALA A 51 12.20 9.01 4.36
N SER A 52 13.00 8.01 3.99
CA SER A 52 12.69 6.60 4.24
C SER A 52 12.75 6.22 5.72
N PHE A 53 13.54 6.92 6.53
CA PHE A 53 13.81 6.55 7.93
C PHE A 53 13.29 7.56 8.95
N ARG A 54 13.24 8.82 8.58
CA ARG A 54 12.94 9.95 9.47
C ARG A 54 11.94 10.91 8.84
N ALA A 55 10.91 10.38 8.18
CA ALA A 55 9.89 11.20 7.53
C ALA A 55 9.36 12.29 8.49
N ASN A 56 9.27 13.53 7.99
CA ASN A 56 8.79 14.68 8.72
C ASN A 56 7.39 15.06 8.22
N GLY A 57 6.38 14.36 8.73
CA GLY A 57 4.98 14.65 8.43
C GLY A 57 4.32 15.54 9.49
N THR A 58 3.14 16.04 9.17
CA THR A 58 2.30 16.87 10.05
C THR A 58 1.24 16.07 10.81
N GLY A 59 1.30 14.74 10.74
CA GLY A 59 0.32 13.83 11.31
C GLY A 59 0.38 13.70 12.83
N PRO A 60 -0.58 12.97 13.42
CA PRO A 60 -0.68 12.75 14.87
C PRO A 60 0.42 11.87 15.45
N PHE A 61 1.15 11.15 14.62
CA PHE A 61 2.29 10.32 15.00
C PHE A 61 3.53 10.67 14.18
N ARG A 62 4.72 10.50 14.77
CA ARG A 62 6.02 10.67 14.12
C ARG A 62 6.77 9.37 14.07
N VAL A 63 7.52 9.14 12.99
CA VAL A 63 8.45 8.01 12.91
C VAL A 63 9.57 8.20 13.94
N ARG A 64 9.68 7.27 14.88
CA ARG A 64 10.80 7.21 15.83
C ARG A 64 11.94 6.38 15.28
N GLU A 65 11.62 5.22 14.73
CA GLU A 65 12.59 4.27 14.19
C GLU A 65 11.96 3.48 13.04
N ARG A 66 12.75 3.17 12.03
CA ARG A 66 12.37 2.24 10.97
C ARG A 66 13.49 1.25 10.69
N GLN A 67 13.17 -0.02 10.79
CA GLN A 67 13.97 -1.15 10.34
C GLN A 67 13.28 -1.74 9.10
N PRO A 68 13.82 -1.54 7.89
CA PRO A 68 13.20 -2.00 6.65
C PRO A 68 12.85 -3.48 6.68
N SER A 69 11.64 -3.83 6.23
CA SER A 69 11.11 -5.19 6.20
C SER A 69 10.97 -5.89 7.57
N VAL A 70 11.22 -5.20 8.66
CA VAL A 70 11.09 -5.72 10.04
C VAL A 70 10.01 -4.97 10.79
N ARG A 71 10.27 -3.69 11.13
CA ARG A 71 9.30 -2.89 11.89
C ARG A 71 9.49 -1.40 11.67
N THR A 72 8.42 -0.65 11.93
CA THR A 72 8.46 0.81 12.07
C THR A 72 7.78 1.20 13.37
N THR A 73 8.47 1.97 14.19
CA THR A 73 7.93 2.49 15.46
C THR A 73 7.55 3.94 15.28
N PHE A 74 6.33 4.26 15.69
CA PHE A 74 5.80 5.62 15.70
C PHE A 74 5.50 6.04 17.13
N THR A 75 5.71 7.31 17.43
CA THR A 75 5.34 7.92 18.71
C THR A 75 4.38 9.07 18.50
N ARG A 76 3.52 9.31 19.49
CA ARG A 76 2.58 10.43 19.49
C ARG A 76 3.31 11.74 19.22
N ASN A 77 2.75 12.56 18.34
CA ASN A 77 3.26 13.89 18.04
C ASN A 77 2.66 14.93 19.00
N GLY A 78 3.41 15.29 20.04
CA GLY A 78 2.96 16.30 21.01
C GLY A 78 2.75 17.71 20.43
N SER A 79 3.26 17.98 19.22
CA SER A 79 3.06 19.25 18.49
C SER A 79 2.03 19.11 17.37
N TYR A 80 1.17 18.09 17.42
CA TYR A 80 0.12 17.93 16.42
C TYR A 80 -0.88 19.07 16.49
N TRP A 81 -1.21 19.65 15.35
CA TRP A 81 -2.08 20.81 15.23
C TRP A 81 -3.55 20.54 15.53
N GLY A 82 -3.98 19.28 15.48
CA GLY A 82 -5.34 18.84 15.73
C GLY A 82 -5.49 18.11 17.05
N LYS A 83 -6.67 17.53 17.27
CA LYS A 83 -6.93 16.67 18.42
C LYS A 83 -6.67 15.21 18.06
N ILE A 84 -5.84 14.52 18.83
CA ILE A 84 -5.61 13.09 18.68
C ILE A 84 -6.64 12.35 19.55
N PRO A 85 -7.64 11.68 18.94
CA PRO A 85 -8.56 10.84 19.70
C PRO A 85 -7.84 9.58 20.22
N GLY A 86 -8.31 9.09 21.38
CA GLY A 86 -7.78 7.86 21.98
C GLY A 86 -6.54 8.04 22.83
N ASN A 87 -6.03 6.91 23.33
CA ASN A 87 -5.00 6.79 24.35
C ASN A 87 -3.71 6.13 23.87
N VAL A 88 -3.53 5.96 22.57
CA VAL A 88 -2.33 5.33 22.00
C VAL A 88 -1.19 6.33 21.95
N ASP A 89 -0.06 6.01 22.57
CA ASP A 89 1.15 6.87 22.59
C ASP A 89 2.25 6.34 21.68
N GLU A 90 2.28 5.02 21.46
CA GLU A 90 3.23 4.37 20.57
C GLU A 90 2.51 3.36 19.67
N VAL A 91 2.93 3.30 18.40
CA VAL A 91 2.48 2.29 17.44
C VAL A 91 3.70 1.56 16.89
N ILE A 92 3.72 0.23 17.01
CA ILE A 92 4.75 -0.64 16.45
C ILE A 92 4.14 -1.38 15.27
N PHE A 93 4.51 -0.98 14.05
CA PHE A 93 4.11 -1.65 12.83
C PHE A 93 5.13 -2.75 12.49
N SER A 94 4.77 -4.00 12.70
CA SER A 94 5.61 -5.17 12.42
C SER A 94 5.26 -5.81 11.08
N VAL A 95 6.28 -6.17 10.29
CA VAL A 95 6.09 -6.82 8.99
C VAL A 95 6.13 -8.33 9.18
N ILE A 96 4.96 -8.98 9.16
CA ILE A 96 4.83 -10.44 9.27
C ILE A 96 4.27 -10.97 7.94
N GLY A 97 5.15 -11.44 7.06
CA GLY A 97 4.78 -11.85 5.70
C GLY A 97 4.01 -13.17 5.61
N ASN A 98 4.20 -14.08 6.59
CA ASN A 98 3.50 -15.35 6.61
C ASN A 98 2.13 -15.22 7.28
N ASP A 99 1.06 -15.59 6.58
CA ASP A 99 -0.32 -15.48 7.05
C ASP A 99 -0.59 -16.29 8.33
N ALA A 100 -0.13 -17.53 8.39
CA ALA A 100 -0.36 -18.39 9.54
C ALA A 100 0.35 -17.86 10.81
N THR A 101 1.57 -17.35 10.67
CA THR A 101 2.32 -16.70 11.76
C THR A 101 1.60 -15.45 12.23
N ARG A 102 1.11 -14.62 11.31
CA ARG A 102 0.40 -13.37 11.63
C ARG A 102 -0.92 -13.65 12.35
N VAL A 103 -1.68 -14.66 11.90
CA VAL A 103 -2.92 -15.11 12.57
C VAL A 103 -2.61 -15.68 13.96
N ALA A 104 -1.55 -16.47 14.11
CA ALA A 104 -1.16 -17.01 15.43
C ALA A 104 -0.79 -15.89 16.41
N ALA A 105 -0.02 -14.88 15.98
CA ALA A 105 0.33 -13.73 16.80
C ALA A 105 -0.90 -12.91 17.23
N MET A 106 -1.91 -12.76 16.35
CA MET A 106 -3.18 -12.14 16.72
C MET A 106 -3.98 -12.97 17.73
N MET A 107 -4.05 -14.28 17.53
CA MET A 107 -4.76 -15.19 18.44
C MET A 107 -4.12 -15.30 19.82
N SER A 108 -2.79 -15.17 19.92
CA SER A 108 -2.07 -15.17 21.20
C SER A 108 -2.13 -13.83 21.94
N GLY A 109 -2.58 -12.74 21.30
CA GLY A 109 -2.59 -11.40 21.87
C GLY A 109 -1.24 -10.67 21.76
N GLU A 110 -0.32 -11.16 20.93
CA GLU A 110 0.93 -10.45 20.61
C GLU A 110 0.68 -9.21 19.72
N LEU A 111 -0.41 -9.23 18.92
CA LEU A 111 -0.85 -8.11 18.08
C LEU A 111 -2.17 -7.56 18.57
N ASP A 112 -2.30 -6.23 18.60
CA ASP A 112 -3.55 -5.51 18.85
C ASP A 112 -4.38 -5.34 17.58
N VAL A 113 -3.72 -5.23 16.43
CA VAL A 113 -4.35 -5.04 15.10
C VAL A 113 -3.64 -5.89 14.07
N MET A 114 -4.38 -6.53 13.19
CA MET A 114 -3.86 -7.31 12.07
C MET A 114 -4.48 -6.87 10.75
N GLU A 115 -3.64 -6.56 9.76
CA GLU A 115 -4.04 -6.26 8.39
C GLU A 115 -2.96 -6.74 7.40
N PRO A 116 -3.33 -7.40 6.29
CA PRO A 116 -4.66 -7.91 5.96
C PRO A 116 -5.03 -9.15 6.76
N VAL A 117 -6.33 -9.37 6.94
CA VAL A 117 -6.86 -10.63 7.48
C VAL A 117 -6.92 -11.65 6.33
N PRO A 118 -6.30 -12.84 6.45
CA PRO A 118 -6.46 -13.88 5.45
C PRO A 118 -7.92 -14.33 5.35
N VAL A 119 -8.47 -14.36 4.14
CA VAL A 119 -9.90 -14.63 3.90
C VAL A 119 -10.32 -15.98 4.48
N GLN A 120 -9.47 -17.00 4.38
CA GLN A 120 -9.73 -18.33 4.91
C GLN A 120 -9.82 -18.40 6.43
N ASP A 121 -9.24 -17.44 7.15
CA ASP A 121 -9.22 -17.39 8.61
C ASP A 121 -10.30 -16.50 9.22
N VAL A 122 -11.06 -15.77 8.40
CA VAL A 122 -12.09 -14.81 8.85
C VAL A 122 -13.08 -15.45 9.82
N GLU A 123 -13.65 -16.60 9.46
CA GLU A 123 -14.66 -17.26 10.31
C GLU A 123 -14.06 -17.80 11.61
N ARG A 124 -12.83 -18.29 11.58
CA ARG A 124 -12.10 -18.70 12.79
C ARG A 124 -11.82 -17.53 13.74
N LEU A 125 -11.45 -16.38 13.19
CA LEU A 125 -11.21 -15.17 13.98
C LEU A 125 -12.50 -14.57 14.53
N LYS A 126 -13.60 -14.59 13.77
CA LYS A 126 -14.93 -14.17 14.25
C LYS A 126 -15.45 -15.04 15.38
N ALA A 127 -15.10 -16.31 15.41
CA ALA A 127 -15.51 -17.24 16.48
C ALA A 127 -14.78 -16.99 17.81
N ASN A 128 -13.75 -16.16 17.84
CA ASN A 128 -13.05 -15.78 19.05
C ASN A 128 -13.69 -14.51 19.65
N ASP A 129 -14.29 -14.63 20.81
CA ASP A 129 -15.00 -13.56 21.54
C ASP A 129 -14.11 -12.37 21.96
N LYS A 130 -12.78 -12.58 21.99
CA LYS A 130 -11.79 -11.53 22.29
C LYS A 130 -11.39 -10.70 21.07
N LEU A 131 -11.80 -11.11 19.87
CA LEU A 131 -11.41 -10.46 18.62
C LEU A 131 -12.62 -9.80 17.95
N LYS A 132 -12.36 -8.70 17.26
CA LYS A 132 -13.36 -8.04 16.41
C LYS A 132 -12.83 -8.01 14.98
N VAL A 133 -13.50 -8.72 14.08
CA VAL A 133 -13.20 -8.66 12.64
C VAL A 133 -14.04 -7.55 12.01
N LEU A 134 -13.37 -6.58 11.39
CA LEU A 134 -13.99 -5.50 10.62
C LEU A 134 -13.90 -5.84 9.14
N GLN A 135 -15.01 -5.78 8.43
CA GLN A 135 -15.09 -5.99 6.98
C GLN A 135 -15.78 -4.79 6.34
N GLY A 136 -15.33 -4.40 5.18
CA GLY A 136 -15.93 -3.31 4.41
C GLY A 136 -15.80 -3.56 2.90
N PRO A 137 -16.61 -2.88 2.08
CA PRO A 137 -16.46 -2.94 0.63
C PRO A 137 -15.12 -2.30 0.21
N GLU A 138 -14.50 -2.88 -0.80
CA GLU A 138 -13.25 -2.37 -1.39
C GLU A 138 -13.45 -2.14 -2.89
N LEU A 139 -12.97 -1.00 -3.39
CA LEU A 139 -12.91 -0.71 -4.82
C LEU A 139 -11.58 -1.25 -5.39
N ARG A 140 -11.55 -2.55 -5.63
CA ARG A 140 -10.38 -3.22 -6.19
C ARG A 140 -10.75 -4.05 -7.40
N ALA A 141 -9.97 -3.94 -8.48
CA ALA A 141 -10.01 -4.86 -9.60
C ALA A 141 -8.73 -5.71 -9.61
N ILE A 142 -8.90 -7.03 -9.67
CA ILE A 142 -7.78 -7.97 -9.83
C ILE A 142 -7.74 -8.37 -11.30
N PHE A 143 -6.61 -8.19 -11.94
CA PHE A 143 -6.47 -8.45 -13.37
C PHE A 143 -5.07 -8.95 -13.73
N LEU A 144 -4.97 -9.64 -14.86
CA LEU A 144 -3.69 -9.98 -15.49
C LEU A 144 -3.30 -8.86 -16.46
N GLY A 145 -2.26 -8.10 -16.11
CA GLY A 145 -1.70 -7.08 -17.01
C GLY A 145 -0.90 -7.72 -18.13
N MET A 146 -1.33 -7.50 -19.37
CA MET A 146 -0.68 -8.04 -20.57
C MET A 146 -0.06 -6.91 -21.37
N ASP A 147 1.27 -6.94 -21.54
CA ASP A 147 1.98 -5.97 -22.38
C ASP A 147 1.59 -6.14 -23.85
N GLN A 148 0.96 -5.13 -24.41
CA GLN A 148 0.51 -5.14 -25.82
C GLN A 148 1.36 -4.24 -26.70
N LYS A 149 2.33 -3.51 -26.13
CA LYS A 149 3.11 -2.49 -26.86
C LYS A 149 4.43 -3.05 -27.39
N ARG A 150 5.19 -3.75 -26.57
CA ARG A 150 6.51 -4.23 -26.94
C ARG A 150 6.43 -5.31 -28.03
N ASP A 151 7.45 -5.38 -28.88
CA ASP A 151 7.55 -6.44 -29.90
C ASP A 151 7.98 -7.78 -29.30
N GLU A 152 8.77 -7.73 -28.22
CA GLU A 152 9.19 -8.88 -27.43
C GLU A 152 8.95 -8.61 -25.94
N LEU A 153 8.53 -9.62 -25.19
CA LEU A 153 8.32 -9.56 -23.75
C LEU A 153 9.66 -9.60 -22.99
N LEU A 154 9.85 -8.72 -21.99
CA LEU A 154 11.13 -8.59 -21.27
C LEU A 154 11.50 -9.85 -20.47
N PHE A 155 10.51 -10.50 -19.84
CA PHE A 155 10.71 -11.61 -18.89
C PHE A 155 10.00 -12.89 -19.35
N SER A 156 10.03 -13.17 -20.65
CA SER A 156 9.39 -14.34 -21.24
C SER A 156 10.45 -15.34 -21.75
N ASN A 157 10.11 -16.64 -21.70
CA ASN A 157 10.84 -17.67 -22.40
C ASN A 157 10.53 -17.69 -23.90
N VAL A 158 9.45 -17.04 -24.34
CA VAL A 158 9.10 -16.86 -25.75
C VAL A 158 9.89 -15.69 -26.29
N LYS A 159 10.85 -15.96 -27.19
CA LYS A 159 11.75 -14.97 -27.78
C LYS A 159 11.29 -14.52 -29.18
N GLY A 160 11.70 -13.30 -29.56
CA GLY A 160 11.44 -12.75 -30.88
C GLY A 160 10.01 -12.36 -31.17
N LYS A 161 9.11 -12.42 -30.18
CA LYS A 161 7.71 -12.03 -30.35
C LYS A 161 6.99 -11.73 -29.04
N ASN A 162 5.89 -11.03 -29.17
CA ASN A 162 4.96 -10.76 -28.07
C ASN A 162 3.60 -11.40 -28.39
N PRO A 163 3.27 -12.56 -27.81
CA PRO A 163 1.99 -13.22 -28.05
C PRO A 163 0.77 -12.38 -27.64
N PHE A 164 0.92 -11.48 -26.67
CA PHE A 164 -0.18 -10.67 -26.14
C PHE A 164 -0.62 -9.53 -27.08
N LYS A 165 0.09 -9.27 -28.19
CA LYS A 165 -0.40 -8.41 -29.26
C LYS A 165 -1.62 -9.03 -29.96
N ASP A 166 -1.70 -10.36 -30.02
CA ASP A 166 -2.86 -11.05 -30.61
C ASP A 166 -4.02 -11.10 -29.61
N ILE A 167 -5.16 -10.53 -30.01
CA ILE A 167 -6.38 -10.53 -29.19
C ILE A 167 -6.90 -11.95 -28.89
N ARG A 168 -6.66 -12.92 -29.78
CA ARG A 168 -7.08 -14.31 -29.61
C ARG A 168 -6.35 -14.94 -28.42
N VAL A 169 -5.08 -14.63 -28.25
CA VAL A 169 -4.28 -15.09 -27.10
C VAL A 169 -4.83 -14.48 -25.80
N ARG A 170 -5.12 -13.18 -25.76
CA ARG A 170 -5.69 -12.55 -24.58
C ARG A 170 -7.07 -13.09 -24.23
N LYS A 171 -7.92 -13.36 -25.25
CA LYS A 171 -9.23 -14.00 -25.03
C LYS A 171 -9.09 -15.42 -24.50
N ALA A 172 -8.13 -16.21 -24.99
CA ALA A 172 -7.87 -17.55 -24.48
C ALA A 172 -7.50 -17.53 -22.98
N PHE A 173 -6.65 -16.60 -22.53
CA PHE A 173 -6.35 -16.41 -21.11
C PHE A 173 -7.61 -16.07 -20.32
N TYR A 174 -8.43 -15.13 -20.81
CA TYR A 174 -9.67 -14.77 -20.13
C TYR A 174 -10.64 -15.94 -20.00
N GLN A 175 -10.79 -16.73 -21.05
CA GLN A 175 -11.69 -17.91 -21.07
C GLN A 175 -11.18 -19.07 -20.22
N ALA A 176 -9.86 -19.17 -20.02
CA ALA A 176 -9.24 -20.21 -19.19
C ALA A 176 -9.40 -19.95 -17.67
N ILE A 177 -9.80 -18.76 -17.28
CA ILE A 177 -9.95 -18.38 -15.87
C ILE A 177 -11.40 -18.53 -15.44
N ASP A 178 -11.66 -19.43 -14.51
CA ASP A 178 -12.98 -19.57 -13.87
C ASP A 178 -13.14 -18.48 -12.78
N ILE A 179 -13.65 -17.33 -13.25
CA ILE A 179 -13.83 -16.13 -12.39
C ILE A 179 -14.83 -16.41 -11.26
N GLU A 180 -15.90 -17.17 -11.53
CA GLU A 180 -16.93 -17.44 -10.53
C GLU A 180 -16.41 -18.38 -9.43
N THR A 181 -15.61 -19.36 -9.78
CA THR A 181 -14.94 -20.20 -8.78
C THR A 181 -13.94 -19.41 -7.95
N ILE A 182 -13.13 -18.54 -8.57
CA ILE A 182 -12.22 -17.66 -7.82
C ILE A 182 -13.01 -16.76 -6.87
N LYS A 183 -14.08 -16.11 -7.35
CA LYS A 183 -14.92 -15.23 -6.54
C LYS A 183 -15.53 -15.96 -5.35
N SER A 184 -16.12 -17.13 -5.56
CA SER A 184 -16.90 -17.85 -4.53
C SER A 184 -16.04 -18.72 -3.59
N ARG A 185 -14.91 -19.25 -4.06
CA ARG A 185 -14.09 -20.20 -3.30
C ARG A 185 -12.80 -19.59 -2.75
N VAL A 186 -12.22 -18.61 -3.44
CA VAL A 186 -10.95 -18.00 -3.08
C VAL A 186 -11.15 -16.65 -2.40
N MET A 187 -11.97 -15.79 -2.98
CA MET A 187 -12.19 -14.43 -2.46
C MET A 187 -13.25 -14.38 -1.35
N ARG A 188 -14.23 -15.28 -1.40
CA ARG A 188 -15.34 -15.48 -0.43
C ARG A 188 -16.13 -14.22 -0.08
#